data_76015186a1d22cd5a28ce060b0111545
#
_entry.id   76015186a1d22cd5a28ce060b0111545
#
_cell.length_a   1.000
_cell.length_b   1.000
_cell.length_c   1.000
_cell.angle_alpha   90.00
_cell.angle_beta   90.00
_cell.angle_gamma   90.00
#
_symmetry.space_group_name_H-M   'P 1'
#
loop_
_entity.id
_entity.type
_entity.pdbx_description
1 polymer ?
#
loop_
_entity_poly.entity_id
_entity_poly.type
_entity_poly.pdbx_seq_one_letter_code
_entity_poly.pdbx_strand_id
1 'polypeptide(L)'
;MWVGRAALEVGELALIRDGRREYSAFAYSRSWLTHAERFEISPDLPLREGHFTRRAPAGEDSPFPLALADTEPDAWGKRVIQRTHAKLRQRDLSLGALTRFDLLTAVDDFSRIGALRLRDAKGQFLRSDTEFRTSQFIELEKIYAATRAVEQGTETEADLRFLQGKGTSLGGLRPKCTVLDTDGALALGKFPSISDTRSVVRGEVLALKLAALAKLDAAQARVAAVDGTPVAIIRRFDRTREGARIAYLSGGSLLQARRDEDRAYTELADALRRVSARPSEDVRELWRRLLFNFLINNVDDHLWNVGVLYAGNGQWRLAPAFDVNPFPDRVRESKTWLSEDTGPITSLEQLIHGSAYFGLQPIEAQEEASAMVAVVANWCEIATSKEVGLTDAELHVFAPAFQQRE
;
A
#
# COMPACT_ATOMS: atom_id res chain seq x y z
N MET A 1 -2.15 21.03 -7.49
CA MET A 1 -1.94 19.58 -7.56
C MET A 1 -1.45 19.23 -8.96
N TRP A 2 -0.51 18.32 -9.07
CA TRP A 2 0.23 17.99 -10.30
C TRP A 2 0.33 16.46 -10.46
N VAL A 3 0.52 15.99 -11.68
CA VAL A 3 0.65 14.56 -11.96
C VAL A 3 1.90 14.24 -12.79
N GLY A 4 2.49 13.08 -12.51
CA GLY A 4 3.59 12.51 -13.26
C GLY A 4 4.93 13.24 -13.13
N ARG A 5 5.94 12.75 -13.88
CA ARG A 5 7.27 13.32 -13.92
C ARG A 5 7.29 14.67 -14.65
N ALA A 6 6.50 14.78 -15.72
CA ALA A 6 6.35 16.01 -16.48
C ALA A 6 5.66 17.12 -15.69
N ALA A 7 5.11 16.79 -14.52
CA ALA A 7 4.42 17.73 -13.65
C ALA A 7 3.32 18.51 -14.39
N LEU A 8 2.34 17.78 -14.95
CA LEU A 8 1.16 18.38 -15.54
C LEU A 8 0.25 18.88 -14.44
N GLU A 9 -0.24 20.10 -14.57
CA GLU A 9 -1.15 20.68 -13.59
C GLU A 9 -2.53 20.05 -13.69
N VAL A 10 -2.99 19.45 -12.59
CA VAL A 10 -4.30 18.80 -12.50
C VAL A 10 -5.35 19.74 -11.94
N GLY A 11 -4.99 20.51 -10.93
CA GLY A 11 -5.95 21.39 -10.26
C GLY A 11 -5.47 21.93 -8.94
N GLU A 12 -6.37 22.57 -8.23
CA GLU A 12 -6.12 23.19 -6.94
C GLU A 12 -6.87 22.46 -5.82
N LEU A 13 -6.19 22.26 -4.70
CA LEU A 13 -6.74 21.70 -3.47
C LEU A 13 -6.67 22.75 -2.37
N ALA A 14 -7.79 23.07 -1.77
CA ALA A 14 -7.88 23.92 -0.59
C ALA A 14 -8.36 23.08 0.62
N LEU A 15 -7.76 23.29 1.78
CA LEU A 15 -8.30 22.83 3.06
C LEU A 15 -9.02 24.01 3.71
N ILE A 16 -10.25 23.80 4.11
CA ILE A 16 -11.09 24.81 4.73
C ILE A 16 -11.40 24.37 6.15
N ARG A 17 -11.22 25.28 7.09
CA ARG A 17 -11.56 25.10 8.50
C ARG A 17 -12.73 25.98 8.88
N ASP A 18 -13.75 25.37 9.43
CA ASP A 18 -14.91 26.06 10.01
C ASP A 18 -15.07 25.58 11.45
N GLY A 19 -14.50 26.32 12.38
CA GLY A 19 -14.40 25.94 13.77
C GLY A 19 -13.57 24.66 13.95
N ARG A 20 -14.21 23.58 14.40
CA ARG A 20 -13.60 22.24 14.57
C ARG A 20 -13.75 21.35 13.35
N ARG A 21 -14.45 21.79 12.30
CA ARG A 21 -14.71 21.01 11.11
C ARG A 21 -13.67 21.30 10.05
N GLU A 22 -13.11 20.24 9.50
CA GLU A 22 -12.18 20.32 8.35
C GLU A 22 -12.84 19.68 7.14
N TYR A 23 -12.74 20.34 6.00
CA TYR A 23 -13.14 19.79 4.70
C TYR A 23 -12.20 20.29 3.62
N SER A 24 -12.07 19.53 2.56
CA SER A 24 -11.33 19.97 1.38
C SER A 24 -12.26 20.40 0.27
N ALA A 25 -11.76 21.30 -0.57
CA ALA A 25 -12.36 21.65 -1.84
C ALA A 25 -11.30 21.45 -2.93
N PHE A 26 -11.65 20.71 -3.97
CA PHE A 26 -10.79 20.49 -5.13
C PHE A 26 -11.48 21.03 -6.38
N ALA A 27 -10.72 21.64 -7.27
CA ALA A 27 -11.18 22.03 -8.59
C ALA A 27 -10.13 21.65 -9.64
N TYR A 28 -10.57 21.02 -10.74
CA TYR A 28 -9.69 20.79 -11.88
C TYR A 28 -9.26 22.09 -12.54
N SER A 29 -8.00 22.17 -12.96
CA SER A 29 -7.56 23.26 -13.82
C SER A 29 -8.18 23.12 -15.22
N ARG A 30 -8.39 24.25 -15.89
CA ARG A 30 -8.88 24.24 -17.27
C ARG A 30 -7.90 23.56 -18.22
N SER A 31 -6.60 23.71 -17.96
CA SER A 31 -5.55 23.04 -18.73
C SER A 31 -5.66 21.52 -18.64
N TRP A 32 -5.99 20.97 -17.46
CA TRP A 32 -6.22 19.53 -17.30
C TRP A 32 -7.48 19.07 -18.01
N LEU A 33 -8.60 19.77 -17.85
CA LEU A 33 -9.88 19.41 -18.48
C LEU A 33 -9.82 19.38 -20.00
N THR A 34 -8.90 20.11 -20.61
CA THR A 34 -8.67 20.12 -22.07
C THR A 34 -7.47 19.30 -22.52
N HIS A 35 -6.67 18.74 -21.58
CA HIS A 35 -5.47 17.97 -21.93
C HIS A 35 -5.82 16.65 -22.60
N ALA A 36 -5.04 16.24 -23.60
CA ALA A 36 -5.27 15.01 -24.33
C ALA A 36 -5.17 13.75 -23.45
N GLU A 37 -4.26 13.78 -22.48
CA GLU A 37 -4.01 12.66 -21.55
C GLU A 37 -4.78 12.82 -20.22
N ARG A 38 -5.83 13.65 -20.17
CA ARG A 38 -6.65 13.80 -18.97
C ARG A 38 -7.33 12.48 -18.58
N PHE A 39 -7.45 12.27 -17.31
CA PHE A 39 -8.24 11.15 -16.74
C PHE A 39 -8.83 11.56 -15.38
N GLU A 40 -9.85 10.86 -14.95
CA GLU A 40 -10.38 10.99 -13.59
C GLU A 40 -9.35 10.45 -12.60
N ILE A 41 -8.74 11.35 -11.81
CA ILE A 41 -7.69 10.98 -10.86
C ILE A 41 -8.22 10.19 -9.67
N SER A 42 -9.53 10.24 -9.46
CA SER A 42 -10.23 9.60 -8.35
C SER A 42 -11.71 9.43 -8.70
N PRO A 43 -12.38 8.34 -8.28
CA PRO A 43 -13.80 8.12 -8.58
C PRO A 43 -14.75 9.21 -8.03
N ASP A 44 -14.33 9.91 -6.98
CA ASP A 44 -15.07 11.04 -6.38
C ASP A 44 -14.81 12.38 -7.05
N LEU A 45 -14.01 12.40 -8.12
CA LEU A 45 -13.63 13.59 -8.89
C LEU A 45 -13.91 13.43 -10.39
N PRO A 46 -15.16 13.45 -10.85
CA PRO A 46 -15.48 13.36 -12.28
C PRO A 46 -14.89 14.54 -13.06
N LEU A 47 -14.49 14.29 -14.32
CA LEU A 47 -13.86 15.30 -15.22
C LEU A 47 -14.85 16.39 -15.66
N ARG A 48 -15.10 17.35 -14.81
CA ARG A 48 -15.95 18.53 -15.10
C ARG A 48 -15.47 19.76 -14.34
N GLU A 49 -15.90 20.92 -14.78
CA GLU A 49 -15.71 22.18 -14.05
C GLU A 49 -16.50 22.18 -12.73
N GLY A 50 -16.02 22.95 -11.76
CA GLY A 50 -16.64 23.13 -10.45
C GLY A 50 -15.77 22.72 -9.31
N HIS A 51 -16.28 22.92 -8.09
CA HIS A 51 -15.62 22.56 -6.85
C HIS A 51 -16.20 21.25 -6.30
N PHE A 52 -15.32 20.31 -6.00
CA PHE A 52 -15.65 19.06 -5.34
C PHE A 52 -15.27 19.18 -3.86
N THR A 53 -16.26 19.16 -2.99
CA THR A 53 -16.04 19.28 -1.54
C THR A 53 -16.16 17.92 -0.89
N ARG A 54 -15.20 17.60 -0.02
CA ARG A 54 -15.21 16.39 0.80
C ARG A 54 -15.02 16.75 2.27
N ARG A 55 -15.88 16.21 3.11
CA ARG A 55 -15.76 16.28 4.58
C ARG A 55 -15.26 14.93 5.09
N ALA A 56 -14.40 14.95 6.10
CA ALA A 56 -14.19 13.75 6.88
C ALA A 56 -15.49 13.42 7.61
N PRO A 57 -16.08 12.23 7.45
CA PRO A 57 -17.09 11.75 8.38
C PRO A 57 -16.53 11.76 9.81
N ALA A 58 -17.40 11.70 10.81
CA ALA A 58 -16.95 11.56 12.19
C ALA A 58 -16.14 10.26 12.32
N GLY A 59 -14.84 10.38 12.64
CA GLY A 59 -13.94 9.23 12.73
C GLY A 59 -12.58 9.44 12.05
N GLU A 60 -12.01 8.37 11.54
CA GLU A 60 -10.63 8.33 10.99
C GLU A 60 -10.53 8.67 9.50
N ASP A 61 -11.64 8.88 8.80
CA ASP A 61 -11.65 9.10 7.37
C ASP A 61 -10.97 10.43 6.99
N SER A 62 -10.33 10.41 5.82
CA SER A 62 -9.65 11.56 5.27
C SER A 62 -10.63 12.61 4.73
N PRO A 63 -10.40 13.92 4.97
CA PRO A 63 -11.16 15.00 4.34
C PRO A 63 -10.76 15.25 2.88
N PHE A 64 -9.79 14.50 2.34
CA PHE A 64 -9.26 14.72 0.99
C PHE A 64 -9.95 13.80 -0.03
N PRO A 65 -9.94 14.17 -1.33
CA PRO A 65 -10.30 13.25 -2.40
C PRO A 65 -9.56 11.92 -2.26
N LEU A 66 -10.21 10.82 -2.62
CA LEU A 66 -9.75 9.46 -2.30
C LEU A 66 -8.34 9.16 -2.82
N ALA A 67 -8.01 9.60 -4.04
CA ALA A 67 -6.66 9.44 -4.58
C ALA A 67 -5.58 10.17 -3.75
N LEU A 68 -5.92 11.27 -3.09
CA LEU A 68 -5.02 11.96 -2.18
C LEU A 68 -5.00 11.31 -0.80
N ALA A 69 -6.13 10.81 -0.33
CA ALA A 69 -6.23 10.06 0.91
C ALA A 69 -5.30 8.84 0.91
N ASP A 70 -5.18 8.15 -0.24
CA ASP A 70 -4.21 7.05 -0.42
C ASP A 70 -2.74 7.50 -0.32
N THR A 71 -2.46 8.81 -0.46
CA THR A 71 -1.10 9.35 -0.31
C THR A 71 -0.82 9.95 1.07
N GLU A 72 -1.78 9.93 1.98
CA GLU A 72 -1.53 10.32 3.38
C GLU A 72 -0.51 9.37 4.03
N PRO A 73 0.22 9.83 5.06
CA PRO A 73 1.13 8.95 5.76
C PRO A 73 0.36 7.81 6.45
N ASP A 74 0.92 6.61 6.37
CA ASP A 74 0.44 5.46 7.13
C ASP A 74 0.60 5.65 8.66
N ALA A 75 0.22 4.66 9.44
CA ALA A 75 0.31 4.74 10.89
C ALA A 75 1.76 4.91 11.38
N TRP A 76 2.74 4.26 10.73
CA TRP A 76 4.15 4.46 11.03
C TRP A 76 4.61 5.88 10.69
N GLY A 77 4.31 6.35 9.48
CA GLY A 77 4.64 7.70 9.04
C GLY A 77 3.99 8.78 9.89
N LYS A 78 2.71 8.61 10.26
CA LYS A 78 2.02 9.50 11.21
C LYS A 78 2.76 9.56 12.56
N ARG A 79 3.19 8.42 13.09
CA ARG A 79 3.94 8.35 14.34
C ARG A 79 5.24 9.15 14.26
N VAL A 80 6.02 9.00 13.20
CA VAL A 80 7.27 9.77 12.98
C VAL A 80 6.98 11.27 12.91
N ILE A 81 5.99 11.69 12.10
CA ILE A 81 5.60 13.10 11.95
C ILE A 81 5.12 13.69 13.29
N GLN A 82 4.25 12.99 14.00
CA GLN A 82 3.72 13.43 15.30
C GLN A 82 4.81 13.61 16.34
N ARG A 83 5.77 12.67 16.42
CA ARG A 83 6.92 12.79 17.34
C ARG A 83 7.84 13.94 16.97
N THR A 84 8.10 14.14 15.68
CA THR A 84 8.86 15.31 15.20
C THR A 84 8.17 16.61 15.64
N HIS A 85 6.87 16.70 15.39
CA HIS A 85 6.09 17.87 15.76
C HIS A 85 6.08 18.11 17.28
N ALA A 86 5.94 17.05 18.07
CA ALA A 86 5.98 17.16 19.54
C ALA A 86 7.31 17.74 20.04
N LYS A 87 8.45 17.32 19.47
CA LYS A 87 9.77 17.89 19.82
C LYS A 87 9.90 19.36 19.40
N LEU A 88 9.37 19.72 18.21
CA LEU A 88 9.35 21.12 17.77
C LEU A 88 8.49 22.00 18.70
N ARG A 89 7.33 21.51 19.13
CA ARG A 89 6.45 22.24 20.06
C ARG A 89 7.08 22.47 21.45
N GLN A 90 7.98 21.61 21.90
CA GLN A 90 8.72 21.83 23.13
C GLN A 90 9.61 23.08 23.06
N ARG A 91 10.07 23.46 21.87
CA ARG A 91 10.92 24.64 21.62
C ARG A 91 10.12 25.88 21.23
N ASP A 92 9.00 25.65 20.54
CA ASP A 92 8.12 26.72 20.07
C ASP A 92 6.66 26.40 20.43
N LEU A 93 6.23 26.96 21.55
CA LEU A 93 4.86 26.77 22.04
C LEU A 93 3.80 27.47 21.19
N SER A 94 4.19 28.29 20.21
CA SER A 94 3.26 28.91 19.26
C SER A 94 2.77 27.93 18.19
N LEU A 95 3.46 26.79 18.00
CA LEU A 95 3.05 25.74 17.07
C LEU A 95 1.72 25.10 17.53
N GLY A 96 0.70 25.19 16.69
CA GLY A 96 -0.60 24.56 16.91
C GLY A 96 -0.54 23.02 16.85
N ALA A 97 -1.68 22.38 17.04
CA ALA A 97 -1.81 20.94 16.81
C ALA A 97 -1.69 20.61 15.31
N LEU A 98 -1.14 19.43 15.00
CA LEU A 98 -1.10 18.92 13.62
C LEU A 98 -2.50 18.77 13.05
N THR A 99 -2.65 19.21 11.83
CA THR A 99 -3.85 19.06 11.03
C THR A 99 -3.72 17.88 10.08
N ARG A 100 -4.81 17.45 9.45
CA ARG A 100 -4.76 16.48 8.35
C ARG A 100 -3.95 17.02 7.16
N PHE A 101 -4.02 18.32 6.90
CA PHE A 101 -3.23 18.95 5.84
C PHE A 101 -1.73 18.90 6.14
N ASP A 102 -1.33 19.15 7.39
CA ASP A 102 0.07 19.03 7.81
C ASP A 102 0.58 17.59 7.61
N LEU A 103 -0.24 16.58 7.91
CA LEU A 103 0.11 15.18 7.69
C LEU A 103 0.27 14.89 6.18
N LEU A 104 -0.68 15.29 5.34
CA LEU A 104 -0.62 15.09 3.90
C LEU A 104 0.61 15.77 3.27
N THR A 105 0.91 17.00 3.70
CA THR A 105 2.01 17.80 3.14
C THR A 105 3.38 17.46 3.73
N ALA A 106 3.43 16.76 4.86
CA ALA A 106 4.67 16.26 5.46
C ALA A 106 5.27 15.07 4.69
N VAL A 107 4.49 14.38 3.85
CA VAL A 107 4.99 13.29 3.00
C VAL A 107 5.94 13.85 1.94
N ASP A 108 7.14 13.29 1.87
CA ASP A 108 8.15 13.66 0.89
C ASP A 108 7.66 13.41 -0.55
N ASP A 109 7.93 14.36 -1.46
CA ASP A 109 7.50 14.25 -2.86
C ASP A 109 8.11 13.01 -3.54
N PHE A 110 9.36 12.69 -3.25
CA PHE A 110 10.05 11.55 -3.87
C PHE A 110 9.43 10.21 -3.42
N SER A 111 9.12 10.07 -2.13
CA SER A 111 8.58 8.84 -1.54
C SER A 111 7.06 8.69 -1.71
N ARG A 112 6.34 9.77 -2.03
CA ARG A 112 4.88 9.76 -2.18
C ARG A 112 4.42 8.69 -3.17
N ILE A 113 3.42 7.89 -2.78
CA ILE A 113 2.87 6.84 -3.65
C ILE A 113 2.16 7.44 -4.86
N GLY A 114 2.23 6.72 -5.97
CA GLY A 114 1.54 7.09 -7.19
C GLY A 114 2.17 8.28 -7.90
N ALA A 115 1.38 8.93 -8.74
CA ALA A 115 1.82 10.03 -9.60
C ALA A 115 1.41 11.42 -9.11
N LEU A 116 0.56 11.52 -8.08
CA LEU A 116 0.11 12.82 -7.58
C LEU A 116 1.20 13.54 -6.79
N ARG A 117 1.34 14.83 -7.06
CA ARG A 117 2.35 15.70 -6.47
C ARG A 117 1.73 17.00 -6.01
N LEU A 118 2.27 17.57 -4.94
CA LEU A 118 1.78 18.81 -4.36
C LEU A 118 2.82 19.92 -4.51
N ARG A 119 2.40 21.10 -4.93
CA ARG A 119 3.21 22.34 -4.92
C ARG A 119 2.59 23.36 -4.00
N ASP A 120 3.42 24.18 -3.41
CA ASP A 120 2.97 25.38 -2.67
C ASP A 120 2.58 26.52 -3.62
N ALA A 121 2.13 27.63 -3.04
CA ALA A 121 1.78 28.84 -3.78
C ALA A 121 2.97 29.48 -4.52
N LYS A 122 4.21 29.15 -4.16
CA LYS A 122 5.43 29.59 -4.82
C LYS A 122 5.85 28.68 -5.97
N GLY A 123 5.07 27.62 -6.25
CA GLY A 123 5.34 26.66 -7.32
C GLY A 123 6.44 25.63 -6.98
N GLN A 124 6.84 25.52 -5.70
CA GLN A 124 7.80 24.53 -5.26
C GLN A 124 7.10 23.24 -4.83
N PHE A 125 7.63 22.08 -5.22
CA PHE A 125 7.11 20.82 -4.73
C PHE A 125 7.33 20.69 -3.22
N LEU A 126 6.29 20.33 -2.51
CA LEU A 126 6.33 20.19 -1.06
C LEU A 126 7.27 19.03 -0.70
N ARG A 127 8.17 19.31 0.26
CA ARG A 127 9.16 18.33 0.73
C ARG A 127 10.01 17.71 -0.39
N SER A 128 10.43 18.53 -1.35
CA SER A 128 11.31 18.11 -2.44
C SER A 128 12.79 18.33 -2.14
N ASP A 129 13.16 18.63 -0.90
CA ASP A 129 14.51 19.00 -0.47
C ASP A 129 15.53 17.93 -0.88
N THR A 130 16.50 18.38 -1.68
CA THR A 130 17.55 17.55 -2.26
C THR A 130 18.54 16.98 -1.24
N GLU A 131 18.64 17.58 -0.06
CA GLU A 131 19.53 17.11 1.03
C GLU A 131 19.16 15.74 1.57
N PHE A 132 17.89 15.33 1.45
CA PHE A 132 17.37 14.04 1.93
C PHE A 132 17.12 13.05 0.80
N ARG A 133 17.45 13.41 -0.45
CA ARG A 133 17.31 12.50 -1.57
C ARG A 133 18.21 11.31 -1.37
N THR A 134 17.56 10.18 -1.19
CA THR A 134 18.11 8.89 -1.49
C THR A 134 19.06 8.31 -0.46
N SER A 135 18.51 7.62 0.51
CA SER A 135 19.31 6.60 1.19
C SER A 135 19.65 5.53 0.18
N GLN A 136 20.88 5.53 -0.27
CA GLN A 136 21.47 4.36 -0.90
C GLN A 136 21.34 3.19 0.09
N PHE A 137 21.35 1.98 -0.39
CA PHE A 137 21.34 0.74 0.40
C PHE A 137 22.33 0.77 1.60
N ILE A 138 23.39 1.57 1.49
CA ILE A 138 24.42 1.83 2.52
C ILE A 138 23.89 2.45 3.83
N GLU A 139 22.68 3.03 3.83
CA GLU A 139 22.15 3.69 5.03
C GLU A 139 21.08 2.84 5.78
N LEU A 140 20.85 1.59 5.38
CA LEU A 140 19.85 0.74 6.04
C LEU A 140 20.15 0.55 7.54
N GLU A 141 21.41 0.48 7.94
CA GLU A 141 21.83 0.40 9.34
C GLU A 141 21.36 1.61 10.15
N LYS A 142 21.59 2.81 9.62
CA LYS A 142 21.15 4.06 10.26
C LYS A 142 19.63 4.14 10.33
N ILE A 143 18.94 3.72 9.26
CA ILE A 143 17.48 3.69 9.23
C ILE A 143 16.96 2.72 10.29
N TYR A 144 17.53 1.50 10.35
CA TYR A 144 17.14 0.52 11.35
C TYR A 144 17.37 1.01 12.78
N ALA A 145 18.53 1.59 13.07
CA ALA A 145 18.81 2.18 14.38
C ALA A 145 17.79 3.29 14.74
N ALA A 146 17.50 4.20 13.81
CA ALA A 146 16.53 5.27 14.03
C ALA A 146 15.09 4.73 14.20
N THR A 147 14.68 3.69 13.46
CA THR A 147 13.36 3.07 13.65
C THR A 147 13.23 2.40 14.99
N ARG A 148 14.27 1.72 15.47
CA ARG A 148 14.32 1.13 16.82
C ARG A 148 14.21 2.18 17.89
N ALA A 149 14.94 3.28 17.76
CA ALA A 149 14.87 4.39 18.71
C ALA A 149 13.45 4.97 18.82
N VAL A 150 12.74 5.13 17.66
CA VAL A 150 11.33 5.59 17.65
C VAL A 150 10.40 4.60 18.35
N GLU A 151 10.57 3.29 18.13
CA GLU A 151 9.76 2.29 18.80
C GLU A 151 9.99 2.26 20.31
N GLN A 152 11.24 2.43 20.75
CA GLN A 152 11.63 2.45 22.16
C GLN A 152 11.36 3.80 22.87
N GLY A 153 11.06 4.86 22.11
CA GLY A 153 10.86 6.20 22.67
C GLY A 153 12.16 6.92 23.05
N THR A 154 13.29 6.50 22.52
CA THR A 154 14.63 7.04 22.79
C THR A 154 15.19 7.86 21.63
N GLU A 155 14.37 8.10 20.61
CA GLU A 155 14.77 8.79 19.39
C GLU A 155 15.28 10.23 19.65
N THR A 156 16.33 10.60 18.94
CA THR A 156 16.83 11.96 18.86
C THR A 156 16.09 12.76 17.78
N GLU A 157 16.28 14.07 17.76
CA GLU A 157 15.77 14.88 16.63
C GLU A 157 16.46 14.55 15.32
N ALA A 158 17.72 14.16 15.36
CA ALA A 158 18.45 13.72 14.18
C ALA A 158 17.84 12.46 13.60
N ASP A 159 17.46 11.47 14.43
CA ASP A 159 16.76 10.25 14.00
C ASP A 159 15.42 10.58 13.35
N LEU A 160 14.61 11.43 13.97
CA LEU A 160 13.32 11.82 13.43
C LEU A 160 13.44 12.60 12.12
N ARG A 161 14.39 13.54 12.02
CA ARG A 161 14.67 14.29 10.80
C ARG A 161 15.11 13.36 9.68
N PHE A 162 15.96 12.40 10.02
CA PHE A 162 16.44 11.40 9.07
C PHE A 162 15.31 10.50 8.54
N LEU A 163 14.38 10.04 9.41
CA LEU A 163 13.25 9.21 9.00
C LEU A 163 12.17 9.99 8.24
N GLN A 164 11.96 11.27 8.57
CA GLN A 164 10.89 12.07 7.99
C GLN A 164 11.01 12.26 6.48
N GLY A 165 12.24 12.31 5.94
CA GLY A 165 12.50 12.42 4.50
C GLY A 165 12.41 11.09 3.72
N LYS A 166 12.21 9.94 4.40
CA LYS A 166 12.47 8.62 3.79
C LYS A 166 11.29 7.66 3.76
N GLY A 167 10.16 7.96 4.36
CA GLY A 167 9.07 7.03 4.27
C GLY A 167 7.90 7.28 5.20
N THR A 168 6.85 7.77 4.63
CA THR A 168 5.67 8.13 5.37
C THR A 168 4.35 7.75 4.68
N SER A 169 4.36 7.07 3.52
CA SER A 169 3.13 6.91 2.74
C SER A 169 2.86 5.51 2.17
N LEU A 170 3.31 4.42 2.84
CA LEU A 170 3.29 3.10 2.19
C LEU A 170 2.58 1.99 2.97
N GLY A 171 1.59 2.32 3.79
CA GLY A 171 0.67 1.37 4.46
C GLY A 171 1.26 0.66 5.72
N GLY A 172 0.45 0.53 6.79
CA GLY A 172 0.71 -0.32 7.96
C GLY A 172 1.42 0.33 9.16
N LEU A 173 1.51 -0.44 10.26
CA LEU A 173 2.02 -0.03 11.57
C LEU A 173 3.53 -0.24 11.76
N ARG A 174 4.15 -1.13 10.98
CA ARG A 174 5.54 -1.55 11.14
C ARG A 174 6.52 -0.53 10.59
N PRO A 175 7.75 -0.46 11.16
CA PRO A 175 8.81 0.39 10.66
C PRO A 175 9.13 0.11 9.19
N LYS A 176 9.10 1.17 8.38
CA LYS A 176 9.42 1.08 6.95
C LYS A 176 9.92 2.41 6.43
N CYS A 177 10.63 2.36 5.31
CA CYS A 177 11.09 3.55 4.61
C CYS A 177 11.24 3.30 3.11
N THR A 178 11.27 4.38 2.34
CA THR A 178 11.65 4.33 0.93
C THR A 178 13.18 4.29 0.81
N VAL A 179 13.69 3.35 0.03
CA VAL A 179 15.12 3.18 -0.24
C VAL A 179 15.36 3.08 -1.74
N LEU A 180 16.61 3.27 -2.18
CA LEU A 180 17.02 2.83 -3.50
C LEU A 180 17.65 1.45 -3.39
N ASP A 181 17.19 0.54 -4.22
CA ASP A 181 17.79 -0.78 -4.36
C ASP A 181 19.17 -0.70 -5.06
N THR A 182 19.88 -1.80 -5.09
CA THR A 182 21.24 -1.90 -5.68
C THR A 182 21.30 -1.54 -7.17
N ASP A 183 20.18 -1.69 -7.89
CA ASP A 183 20.04 -1.30 -9.30
C ASP A 183 19.53 0.14 -9.49
N GLY A 184 19.41 0.92 -8.41
CA GLY A 184 18.88 2.29 -8.42
C GLY A 184 17.36 2.39 -8.49
N ALA A 185 16.63 1.28 -8.49
CA ALA A 185 15.18 1.29 -8.45
C ALA A 185 14.64 1.69 -7.07
N LEU A 186 13.52 2.38 -7.08
CA LEU A 186 12.84 2.73 -5.84
C LEU A 186 12.23 1.47 -5.20
N ALA A 187 12.50 1.26 -3.93
CA ALA A 187 12.00 0.15 -3.14
C ALA A 187 11.48 0.60 -1.78
N LEU A 188 10.70 -0.25 -1.15
CA LEU A 188 10.27 -0.14 0.24
C LEU A 188 11.14 -1.08 1.09
N GLY A 189 11.85 -0.51 2.06
CA GLY A 189 12.51 -1.28 3.11
C GLY A 189 11.57 -1.45 4.29
N LYS A 190 11.19 -2.70 4.64
CA LYS A 190 10.42 -3.01 5.85
C LYS A 190 11.34 -3.64 6.88
N PHE A 191 11.28 -3.12 8.10
CA PHE A 191 12.14 -3.53 9.21
C PHE A 191 11.35 -4.32 10.25
N PRO A 192 11.99 -5.26 10.98
CA PRO A 192 11.33 -5.93 12.07
C PRO A 192 10.98 -4.94 13.19
N SER A 193 9.81 -5.09 13.77
CA SER A 193 9.38 -4.34 14.96
C SER A 193 9.92 -5.00 16.23
N ILE A 194 10.11 -4.20 17.28
CA ILE A 194 10.43 -4.73 18.62
C ILE A 194 9.32 -5.62 19.19
N SER A 195 8.09 -5.49 18.69
CA SER A 195 6.94 -6.28 19.11
C SER A 195 6.76 -7.58 18.31
N ASP A 196 7.63 -7.86 17.33
CA ASP A 196 7.49 -9.05 16.52
C ASP A 196 7.82 -10.32 17.30
N THR A 197 6.89 -11.26 17.32
CA THR A 197 7.04 -12.60 17.92
C THR A 197 7.51 -13.64 16.90
N ARG A 198 7.56 -13.28 15.62
CA ARG A 198 8.00 -14.09 14.49
C ARG A 198 8.70 -13.23 13.45
N SER A 199 9.39 -13.88 12.51
CA SER A 199 10.11 -13.16 11.42
C SER A 199 9.14 -12.68 10.33
N VAL A 200 8.33 -11.64 10.64
CA VAL A 200 7.30 -11.10 9.74
C VAL A 200 7.90 -10.65 8.42
N VAL A 201 9.06 -10.00 8.46
CA VAL A 201 9.80 -9.54 7.28
C VAL A 201 10.11 -10.69 6.31
N ARG A 202 10.62 -11.82 6.82
CA ARG A 202 10.88 -13.01 5.99
C ARG A 202 9.58 -13.68 5.55
N GLY A 203 8.55 -13.67 6.40
CA GLY A 203 7.22 -14.19 6.07
C GLY A 203 6.59 -13.47 4.87
N GLU A 204 6.70 -12.15 4.78
CA GLU A 204 6.21 -11.38 3.64
C GLU A 204 7.01 -11.70 2.35
N VAL A 205 8.34 -11.77 2.44
CA VAL A 205 9.17 -12.14 1.28
C VAL A 205 8.86 -13.56 0.81
N LEU A 206 8.66 -14.52 1.74
CA LEU A 206 8.21 -15.88 1.42
C LEU A 206 6.88 -15.85 0.67
N ALA A 207 5.88 -15.13 1.18
CA ALA A 207 4.57 -15.04 0.56
C ALA A 207 4.64 -14.46 -0.86
N LEU A 208 5.38 -13.37 -1.06
CA LEU A 208 5.54 -12.75 -2.39
C LEU A 208 6.30 -13.66 -3.37
N LYS A 209 7.27 -14.45 -2.91
CA LYS A 209 7.94 -15.45 -3.74
C LYS A 209 7.02 -16.61 -4.11
N LEU A 210 6.26 -17.14 -3.17
CA LEU A 210 5.25 -18.17 -3.43
C LEU A 210 4.18 -17.65 -4.41
N ALA A 211 3.73 -16.41 -4.25
CA ALA A 211 2.79 -15.78 -5.18
C ALA A 211 3.35 -15.74 -6.61
N ALA A 212 4.61 -15.33 -6.77
CA ALA A 212 5.28 -15.32 -8.08
C ALA A 212 5.43 -16.74 -8.68
N LEU A 213 5.76 -17.75 -7.86
CA LEU A 213 5.80 -19.16 -8.28
C LEU A 213 4.42 -19.69 -8.68
N ALA A 214 3.37 -19.24 -8.00
CA ALA A 214 1.97 -19.49 -8.38
C ALA A 214 1.53 -18.68 -9.60
N LYS A 215 2.44 -17.96 -10.28
CA LYS A 215 2.19 -17.12 -11.45
C LYS A 215 1.16 -15.99 -11.18
N LEU A 216 1.11 -15.48 -9.97
CA LEU A 216 0.44 -14.24 -9.66
C LEU A 216 1.35 -13.06 -10.02
N ASP A 217 0.74 -11.95 -10.45
CA ASP A 217 1.48 -10.69 -10.55
C ASP A 217 1.72 -10.14 -9.13
N ALA A 218 2.94 -10.29 -8.63
CA ALA A 218 3.32 -9.93 -7.27
C ALA A 218 4.53 -8.98 -7.25
N ALA A 219 4.59 -8.11 -6.25
CA ALA A 219 5.70 -7.22 -6.04
C ALA A 219 6.99 -8.01 -5.83
N GLN A 220 8.05 -7.61 -6.52
CA GLN A 220 9.37 -8.24 -6.37
C GLN A 220 9.94 -7.93 -4.99
N ALA A 221 10.34 -8.98 -4.28
CA ALA A 221 10.82 -8.88 -2.92
C ALA A 221 12.07 -9.74 -2.69
N ARG A 222 12.96 -9.27 -1.80
CA ARG A 222 14.13 -10.01 -1.32
C ARG A 222 14.42 -9.66 0.13
N VAL A 223 15.13 -10.53 0.82
CA VAL A 223 15.69 -10.23 2.14
C VAL A 223 17.07 -9.63 1.98
N ALA A 224 17.33 -8.53 2.67
CA ALA A 224 18.66 -7.97 2.90
C ALA A 224 19.02 -8.15 4.38
N ALA A 225 20.29 -8.28 4.70
CA ALA A 225 20.78 -8.33 6.07
C ALA A 225 21.40 -6.99 6.46
N VAL A 226 21.03 -6.48 7.61
CA VAL A 226 21.58 -5.28 8.24
C VAL A 226 22.02 -5.67 9.64
N ASP A 227 23.31 -5.71 9.91
CA ASP A 227 23.89 -6.20 11.17
C ASP A 227 23.29 -7.57 11.61
N GLY A 228 23.12 -8.48 10.65
CA GLY A 228 22.50 -9.79 10.88
C GLY A 228 20.96 -9.77 10.98
N THR A 229 20.34 -8.61 11.01
CA THR A 229 18.89 -8.45 11.06
C THR A 229 18.26 -8.48 9.65
N PRO A 230 17.21 -9.28 9.42
CA PRO A 230 16.55 -9.33 8.11
C PRO A 230 15.72 -8.06 7.86
N VAL A 231 15.84 -7.51 6.66
CA VAL A 231 15.04 -6.38 6.15
C VAL A 231 14.44 -6.80 4.82
N ALA A 232 13.13 -6.63 4.64
CA ALA A 232 12.49 -6.86 3.34
C ALA A 232 12.73 -5.65 2.44
N ILE A 233 13.24 -5.89 1.25
CA ILE A 233 13.36 -4.90 0.18
C ILE A 233 12.34 -5.27 -0.89
N ILE A 234 11.30 -4.45 -1.00
CA ILE A 234 10.16 -4.69 -1.90
C ILE A 234 10.16 -3.60 -2.96
N ARG A 235 10.33 -4.00 -4.22
CA ARG A 235 10.38 -3.07 -5.35
C ARG A 235 9.04 -2.34 -5.50
N ARG A 236 9.10 -1.04 -5.69
CA ARG A 236 7.90 -0.24 -5.94
C ARG A 236 7.44 -0.41 -7.38
N PHE A 237 6.16 -0.71 -7.54
CA PHE A 237 5.51 -0.92 -8.82
C PHE A 237 4.83 0.35 -9.38
N ASP A 238 4.74 1.41 -8.57
CA ASP A 238 4.21 2.72 -8.98
C ASP A 238 5.27 3.63 -9.63
N ARG A 239 6.36 3.02 -10.06
CA ARG A 239 7.46 3.64 -10.82
C ARG A 239 7.84 2.77 -12.00
N THR A 240 8.06 3.38 -13.17
CA THR A 240 8.70 2.69 -14.29
C THR A 240 10.19 2.50 -14.02
N ARG A 241 10.86 1.73 -14.87
CA ARG A 241 12.32 1.53 -14.78
C ARG A 241 13.09 2.84 -14.95
N GLU A 242 12.55 3.78 -15.73
CA GLU A 242 13.10 5.12 -15.99
C GLU A 242 12.73 6.12 -14.89
N GLY A 243 12.05 5.67 -13.84
CA GLY A 243 11.64 6.49 -12.69
C GLY A 243 10.40 7.37 -12.96
N ALA A 244 9.64 7.11 -14.03
CA ALA A 244 8.35 7.78 -14.22
C ALA A 244 7.33 7.28 -13.18
N ARG A 245 6.44 8.20 -12.74
CA ARG A 245 5.41 7.92 -11.75
C ARG A 245 4.15 7.39 -12.42
N ILE A 246 3.56 6.35 -11.85
CA ILE A 246 2.29 5.76 -12.29
C ILE A 246 1.23 6.11 -11.26
N ALA A 247 0.08 6.64 -11.69
CA ALA A 247 -1.01 6.94 -10.77
C ALA A 247 -1.54 5.64 -10.13
N TYR A 248 -1.91 5.74 -8.86
CA TYR A 248 -2.34 4.63 -8.02
C TYR A 248 -3.62 4.97 -7.29
N LEU A 249 -4.49 3.98 -7.15
CA LEU A 249 -5.64 3.98 -6.24
C LEU A 249 -5.68 2.66 -5.49
N SER A 250 -6.02 2.71 -4.21
CA SER A 250 -6.38 1.50 -3.47
C SER A 250 -7.73 0.95 -3.91
N GLY A 251 -8.00 -0.32 -3.69
CA GLY A 251 -9.32 -0.92 -3.90
C GLY A 251 -10.40 -0.24 -3.05
N GLY A 252 -10.06 0.16 -1.82
CA GLY A 252 -10.96 0.95 -0.98
C GLY A 252 -11.31 2.29 -1.60
N SER A 253 -10.35 3.02 -2.16
CA SER A 253 -10.58 4.28 -2.87
C SER A 253 -11.35 4.09 -4.17
N LEU A 254 -11.04 3.01 -4.91
CA LEU A 254 -11.76 2.67 -6.15
C LEU A 254 -13.25 2.40 -5.90
N LEU A 255 -13.58 1.73 -4.79
CA LEU A 255 -14.96 1.46 -4.36
C LEU A 255 -15.59 2.61 -3.56
N GLN A 256 -14.87 3.68 -3.29
CA GLN A 256 -15.29 4.76 -2.40
C GLN A 256 -15.72 4.22 -1.01
N ALA A 257 -15.08 3.14 -0.56
CA ALA A 257 -15.40 2.45 0.67
C ALA A 257 -14.92 3.24 1.90
N ARG A 258 -15.62 3.08 3.01
CA ARG A 258 -15.19 3.53 4.34
C ARG A 258 -14.41 2.41 5.04
N ARG A 259 -13.53 2.78 5.96
CA ARG A 259 -12.70 1.78 6.67
C ARG A 259 -13.49 0.92 7.68
N ASP A 260 -14.64 1.41 8.11
CA ASP A 260 -15.55 0.76 9.08
C ASP A 260 -16.74 0.06 8.39
N GLU A 261 -16.68 -0.13 7.07
CA GLU A 261 -17.74 -0.69 6.26
C GLU A 261 -17.36 -2.08 5.74
N ASP A 262 -18.23 -3.05 5.90
CA ASP A 262 -18.08 -4.36 5.28
C ASP A 262 -18.27 -4.23 3.77
N ARG A 263 -17.32 -4.74 3.01
CA ARG A 263 -17.31 -4.68 1.54
C ARG A 263 -16.94 -6.05 0.98
N ALA A 264 -17.31 -6.27 -0.27
CA ALA A 264 -17.12 -7.56 -0.94
C ALA A 264 -16.16 -7.47 -2.13
N TYR A 265 -15.46 -8.57 -2.39
CA TYR A 265 -14.58 -8.70 -3.56
C TYR A 265 -15.35 -8.75 -4.88
N THR A 266 -16.62 -9.18 -4.87
CA THR A 266 -17.52 -9.08 -6.02
C THR A 266 -17.72 -7.63 -6.45
N GLU A 267 -17.84 -6.68 -5.53
CA GLU A 267 -17.92 -5.25 -5.84
C GLU A 267 -16.62 -4.75 -6.49
N LEU A 268 -15.45 -5.22 -6.00
CA LEU A 268 -14.16 -4.88 -6.60
C LEU A 268 -14.02 -5.49 -8.01
N ALA A 269 -14.48 -6.72 -8.22
CA ALA A 269 -14.53 -7.34 -9.55
C ALA A 269 -15.40 -6.52 -10.52
N ASP A 270 -16.56 -6.02 -10.07
CA ASP A 270 -17.41 -5.16 -10.88
C ASP A 270 -16.77 -3.80 -11.18
N ALA A 271 -16.04 -3.23 -10.22
CA ALA A 271 -15.28 -2.01 -10.46
C ALA A 271 -14.16 -2.26 -11.50
N LEU A 272 -13.43 -3.36 -11.40
CA LEU A 272 -12.39 -3.74 -12.37
C LEU A 272 -12.97 -3.96 -13.77
N ARG A 273 -14.18 -4.56 -13.90
CA ARG A 273 -14.86 -4.70 -15.20
C ARG A 273 -15.12 -3.35 -15.88
N ARG A 274 -15.40 -2.31 -15.07
CA ARG A 274 -15.68 -0.96 -15.60
C ARG A 274 -14.42 -0.18 -15.95
N VAL A 275 -13.34 -0.31 -15.18
CA VAL A 275 -12.19 0.59 -15.29
C VAL A 275 -10.95 -0.06 -15.89
N SER A 276 -10.85 -1.40 -15.91
CA SER A 276 -9.62 -2.07 -16.34
C SER A 276 -9.44 -2.03 -17.86
N ALA A 277 -8.19 -1.87 -18.29
CA ALA A 277 -7.75 -2.06 -19.67
C ALA A 277 -7.84 -3.52 -20.12
N ARG A 278 -7.87 -4.48 -19.17
CA ARG A 278 -7.99 -5.93 -19.41
C ARG A 278 -8.91 -6.59 -18.39
N PRO A 279 -10.22 -6.32 -18.44
CA PRO A 279 -11.15 -6.69 -17.38
C PRO A 279 -11.12 -8.17 -17.01
N SER A 280 -11.18 -9.06 -18.00
CA SER A 280 -11.21 -10.52 -17.76
C SER A 280 -9.94 -11.03 -17.09
N GLU A 281 -8.77 -10.50 -17.49
CA GLU A 281 -7.49 -10.88 -16.89
C GLU A 281 -7.42 -10.41 -15.42
N ASP A 282 -7.75 -9.14 -15.16
CA ASP A 282 -7.64 -8.56 -13.82
C ASP A 282 -8.66 -9.15 -12.83
N VAL A 283 -9.87 -9.47 -13.30
CA VAL A 283 -10.90 -10.11 -12.47
C VAL A 283 -10.52 -11.57 -12.13
N ARG A 284 -9.98 -12.31 -13.12
CA ARG A 284 -9.46 -13.66 -12.87
C ARG A 284 -8.26 -13.64 -11.94
N GLU A 285 -7.34 -12.70 -12.13
CA GLU A 285 -6.18 -12.50 -11.25
C GLU A 285 -6.62 -12.14 -9.82
N LEU A 286 -7.66 -11.33 -9.65
CA LEU A 286 -8.23 -11.03 -8.34
C LEU A 286 -8.66 -12.32 -7.63
N TRP A 287 -9.44 -13.20 -8.28
CA TRP A 287 -9.87 -14.47 -7.68
C TRP A 287 -8.68 -15.36 -7.29
N ARG A 288 -7.65 -15.45 -8.15
CA ARG A 288 -6.44 -16.21 -7.86
C ARG A 288 -5.70 -15.68 -6.61
N ARG A 289 -5.73 -14.37 -6.39
CA ARG A 289 -5.18 -13.76 -5.17
C ARG A 289 -5.99 -14.08 -3.93
N LEU A 290 -7.32 -14.15 -4.04
CA LEU A 290 -8.17 -14.58 -2.92
C LEU A 290 -7.86 -16.02 -2.53
N LEU A 291 -7.75 -16.90 -3.52
CA LEU A 291 -7.35 -18.28 -3.31
C LEU A 291 -5.97 -18.37 -2.64
N PHE A 292 -4.99 -17.61 -3.12
CA PHE A 292 -3.65 -17.58 -2.55
C PHE A 292 -3.67 -17.07 -1.10
N ASN A 293 -4.36 -15.96 -0.82
CA ASN A 293 -4.51 -15.42 0.53
C ASN A 293 -5.12 -16.45 1.48
N PHE A 294 -6.14 -17.17 1.02
CA PHE A 294 -6.75 -18.25 1.79
C PHE A 294 -5.75 -19.37 2.08
N LEU A 295 -4.99 -19.83 1.08
CA LEU A 295 -4.05 -20.95 1.21
C LEU A 295 -2.89 -20.67 2.18
N ILE A 296 -2.41 -19.43 2.24
CA ILE A 296 -1.32 -19.03 3.13
C ILE A 296 -1.81 -18.38 4.43
N ASN A 297 -3.12 -18.39 4.69
CA ASN A 297 -3.74 -17.72 5.82
C ASN A 297 -3.40 -16.23 5.93
N ASN A 298 -3.40 -15.50 4.80
CA ASN A 298 -3.30 -14.05 4.83
C ASN A 298 -4.68 -13.45 5.16
N VAL A 299 -4.89 -13.13 6.42
CA VAL A 299 -6.16 -12.59 6.95
C VAL A 299 -6.15 -11.07 7.14
N ASP A 300 -5.13 -10.39 6.62
CA ASP A 300 -5.06 -8.92 6.58
C ASP A 300 -5.35 -8.38 5.17
N ASP A 301 -6.30 -9.00 4.50
CA ASP A 301 -6.67 -8.80 3.09
C ASP A 301 -7.70 -7.70 2.86
N HIS A 302 -7.60 -6.60 3.61
CA HIS A 302 -8.50 -5.46 3.42
C HIS A 302 -8.27 -4.75 2.07
N LEU A 303 -9.29 -4.02 1.59
CA LEU A 303 -9.31 -3.36 0.29
C LEU A 303 -8.17 -2.34 0.05
N TRP A 304 -7.51 -1.85 1.10
CA TRP A 304 -6.35 -0.97 0.97
C TRP A 304 -5.04 -1.73 0.71
N ASN A 305 -5.05 -3.09 0.84
CA ASN A 305 -3.96 -3.99 0.43
C ASN A 305 -4.16 -4.53 -0.99
N VAL A 306 -5.15 -4.03 -1.71
CA VAL A 306 -5.34 -4.22 -3.15
C VAL A 306 -5.33 -2.85 -3.81
N GLY A 307 -4.77 -2.73 -5.00
CA GLY A 307 -4.71 -1.46 -5.70
C GLY A 307 -4.79 -1.59 -7.21
N VAL A 308 -4.95 -0.45 -7.87
CA VAL A 308 -4.91 -0.33 -9.33
C VAL A 308 -3.91 0.75 -9.75
N LEU A 309 -3.28 0.53 -10.90
CA LEU A 309 -2.34 1.41 -11.55
C LEU A 309 -2.94 1.95 -12.85
N TYR A 310 -2.75 3.23 -13.10
CA TYR A 310 -3.19 3.86 -14.34
C TYR A 310 -2.43 3.29 -15.54
N ALA A 311 -3.17 2.82 -16.52
CA ALA A 311 -2.64 2.16 -17.72
C ALA A 311 -2.71 3.03 -18.99
N GLY A 312 -3.21 4.27 -18.87
CA GLY A 312 -3.43 5.19 -19.99
C GLY A 312 -4.88 5.17 -20.50
N ASN A 313 -5.24 6.16 -21.30
CA ASN A 313 -6.55 6.27 -21.94
C ASN A 313 -7.75 6.20 -20.97
N GLY A 314 -7.60 6.71 -19.75
CA GLY A 314 -8.63 6.66 -18.72
C GLY A 314 -8.84 5.27 -18.10
N GLN A 315 -7.97 4.31 -18.40
CA GLN A 315 -8.08 2.93 -17.93
C GLN A 315 -7.02 2.58 -16.89
N TRP A 316 -7.32 1.57 -16.09
CA TRP A 316 -6.49 1.09 -14.98
C TRP A 316 -6.13 -0.39 -15.17
N ARG A 317 -5.24 -0.90 -14.38
CA ARG A 317 -4.90 -2.32 -14.27
C ARG A 317 -4.76 -2.69 -12.81
N LEU A 318 -5.10 -3.90 -12.46
CA LEU A 318 -4.81 -4.42 -11.12
C LEU A 318 -3.30 -4.29 -10.84
N ALA A 319 -2.94 -3.65 -9.72
CA ALA A 319 -1.53 -3.52 -9.32
C ALA A 319 -0.98 -4.88 -8.88
N PRO A 320 0.34 -5.12 -8.92
CA PRO A 320 0.94 -6.33 -8.36
C PRO A 320 0.49 -6.55 -6.91
N ALA A 321 0.35 -7.81 -6.49
CA ALA A 321 0.04 -8.16 -5.10
C ALA A 321 1.15 -7.67 -4.17
N PHE A 322 0.79 -7.07 -3.05
CA PHE A 322 1.69 -6.48 -2.07
C PHE A 322 1.09 -6.61 -0.66
N ASP A 323 1.93 -6.46 0.34
CA ASP A 323 1.56 -6.55 1.77
C ASP A 323 0.84 -7.86 2.12
N VAL A 324 1.35 -8.96 1.57
CA VAL A 324 0.81 -10.31 1.73
C VAL A 324 1.60 -11.04 2.81
N ASN A 325 0.94 -11.43 3.90
CA ASN A 325 1.60 -12.00 5.07
C ASN A 325 0.89 -13.26 5.57
N PRO A 326 1.61 -14.36 5.87
CA PRO A 326 1.02 -15.51 6.53
C PRO A 326 0.80 -15.23 8.04
N PHE A 327 -0.39 -15.58 8.54
CA PHE A 327 -0.77 -15.38 9.95
C PHE A 327 -1.03 -16.74 10.63
N PRO A 328 -0.01 -17.41 11.15
CA PRO A 328 -0.12 -18.73 11.76
C PRO A 328 -0.97 -18.76 13.05
N ASP A 329 -1.09 -17.60 13.69
CA ASP A 329 -1.73 -17.38 14.99
C ASP A 329 -3.18 -16.89 14.88
N ARG A 330 -3.75 -16.80 13.67
CA ARG A 330 -5.09 -16.29 13.43
C ARG A 330 -6.01 -17.33 12.83
N VAL A 331 -7.31 -17.17 13.11
CA VAL A 331 -8.37 -17.94 12.43
C VAL A 331 -8.37 -17.57 10.95
N ARG A 332 -8.59 -18.55 10.09
CA ARG A 332 -8.64 -18.38 8.63
C ARG A 332 -9.98 -17.79 8.23
N GLU A 333 -10.02 -16.50 8.20
CA GLU A 333 -11.19 -15.68 7.86
C GLU A 333 -10.72 -14.37 7.21
N SER A 334 -11.19 -14.07 6.01
CA SER A 334 -10.83 -12.83 5.31
C SER A 334 -11.48 -11.61 5.97
N LYS A 335 -10.82 -10.45 5.89
CA LYS A 335 -11.42 -9.17 6.31
C LYS A 335 -12.43 -8.65 5.30
N THR A 336 -12.14 -8.81 4.01
CA THR A 336 -13.05 -8.43 2.95
C THR A 336 -13.91 -9.64 2.60
N TRP A 337 -15.20 -9.46 2.45
CA TRP A 337 -16.13 -10.54 2.14
C TRP A 337 -15.91 -11.05 0.72
N LEU A 338 -16.24 -12.31 0.46
CA LEU A 338 -16.23 -12.84 -0.91
C LEU A 338 -17.32 -12.15 -1.72
N SER A 339 -18.55 -12.21 -1.21
CA SER A 339 -19.74 -11.51 -1.73
C SER A 339 -20.62 -11.03 -0.58
N GLU A 340 -21.56 -10.17 -0.88
CA GLU A 340 -22.52 -9.66 0.09
C GLU A 340 -23.39 -10.77 0.70
N ASP A 341 -23.63 -11.84 -0.06
CA ASP A 341 -24.45 -12.98 0.38
C ASP A 341 -23.66 -14.00 1.22
N THR A 342 -22.36 -14.18 0.91
CA THR A 342 -21.56 -15.25 1.51
C THR A 342 -20.70 -14.81 2.70
N GLY A 343 -20.47 -13.49 2.84
CA GLY A 343 -19.63 -12.95 3.90
C GLY A 343 -18.14 -13.27 3.70
N PRO A 344 -17.35 -13.33 4.81
CA PRO A 344 -15.92 -13.58 4.78
C PRO A 344 -15.55 -14.92 4.12
N ILE A 345 -14.36 -15.01 3.56
CA ILE A 345 -13.81 -16.24 2.97
C ILE A 345 -13.31 -17.13 4.11
N THR A 346 -13.93 -18.30 4.30
CA THR A 346 -13.60 -19.25 5.37
C THR A 346 -13.29 -20.65 4.85
N SER A 347 -13.56 -20.94 3.57
CA SER A 347 -13.31 -22.24 2.98
C SER A 347 -12.91 -22.17 1.48
N LEU A 348 -12.21 -23.19 1.02
CA LEU A 348 -11.88 -23.37 -0.39
C LEU A 348 -13.14 -23.61 -1.24
N GLU A 349 -14.10 -24.34 -0.70
CA GLU A 349 -15.38 -24.63 -1.36
C GLU A 349 -16.15 -23.33 -1.67
N GLN A 350 -16.17 -22.40 -0.73
CA GLN A 350 -16.78 -21.08 -0.91
C GLN A 350 -16.12 -20.31 -2.08
N LEU A 351 -14.78 -20.34 -2.21
CA LEU A 351 -14.04 -19.73 -3.31
C LEU A 351 -14.37 -20.37 -4.66
N ILE A 352 -14.43 -21.71 -4.71
CA ILE A 352 -14.80 -22.45 -5.94
C ILE A 352 -16.24 -22.14 -6.34
N HIS A 353 -17.17 -22.17 -5.40
CA HIS A 353 -18.59 -21.83 -5.64
C HIS A 353 -18.74 -20.40 -6.17
N GLY A 354 -18.03 -19.45 -5.59
CA GLY A 354 -18.06 -18.03 -5.98
C GLY A 354 -17.26 -17.71 -7.26
N SER A 355 -16.54 -18.66 -7.85
CA SER A 355 -15.63 -18.43 -8.98
C SER A 355 -16.32 -17.82 -10.23
N ALA A 356 -17.59 -18.11 -10.44
CA ALA A 356 -18.37 -17.57 -11.55
C ALA A 356 -18.46 -16.03 -11.52
N TYR A 357 -18.47 -15.39 -10.35
CA TYR A 357 -18.42 -13.93 -10.21
C TYR A 357 -17.13 -13.33 -10.77
N PHE A 358 -16.08 -14.15 -10.85
CA PHE A 358 -14.77 -13.75 -11.33
C PHE A 358 -14.48 -14.29 -12.76
N GLY A 359 -15.51 -14.83 -13.42
CA GLY A 359 -15.40 -15.27 -14.81
C GLY A 359 -14.72 -16.63 -14.99
N LEU A 360 -14.65 -17.48 -13.95
CA LEU A 360 -14.15 -18.84 -14.03
C LEU A 360 -15.31 -19.85 -13.95
N GLN A 361 -15.23 -20.89 -14.79
CA GLN A 361 -16.11 -22.05 -14.58
C GLN A 361 -15.64 -22.87 -13.39
N PRO A 362 -16.52 -23.59 -12.68
CA PRO A 362 -16.15 -24.37 -11.50
C PRO A 362 -14.98 -25.35 -11.74
N ILE A 363 -14.94 -25.96 -12.90
CA ILE A 363 -13.85 -26.89 -13.29
C ILE A 363 -12.52 -26.16 -13.43
N GLU A 364 -12.51 -24.98 -14.04
CA GLU A 364 -11.31 -24.15 -14.17
C GLU A 364 -10.82 -23.68 -12.77
N ALA A 365 -11.77 -23.31 -11.89
CA ALA A 365 -11.46 -22.92 -10.53
C ALA A 365 -10.83 -24.07 -9.71
N GLN A 366 -11.29 -25.31 -9.90
CA GLN A 366 -10.71 -26.51 -9.28
C GLN A 366 -9.30 -26.79 -9.80
N GLU A 367 -9.07 -26.67 -11.10
CA GLU A 367 -7.76 -26.85 -11.73
C GLU A 367 -6.76 -25.79 -11.20
N GLU A 368 -7.15 -24.52 -11.19
CA GLU A 368 -6.34 -23.42 -10.63
C GLU A 368 -6.04 -23.64 -9.14
N ALA A 369 -7.05 -24.07 -8.37
CA ALA A 369 -6.88 -24.36 -6.95
C ALA A 369 -5.89 -25.50 -6.74
N SER A 370 -6.02 -26.60 -7.47
CA SER A 370 -5.11 -27.75 -7.37
C SER A 370 -3.67 -27.37 -7.73
N ALA A 371 -3.48 -26.58 -8.78
CA ALA A 371 -2.16 -26.09 -9.18
C ALA A 371 -1.54 -25.18 -8.11
N MET A 372 -2.33 -24.27 -7.53
CA MET A 372 -1.84 -23.35 -6.50
C MET A 372 -1.54 -24.05 -5.18
N VAL A 373 -2.37 -25.01 -4.77
CA VAL A 373 -2.11 -25.89 -3.60
C VAL A 373 -0.76 -26.61 -3.77
N ALA A 374 -0.47 -27.16 -4.95
CA ALA A 374 0.81 -27.82 -5.22
C ALA A 374 2.01 -26.87 -5.07
N VAL A 375 1.88 -25.60 -5.48
CA VAL A 375 2.94 -24.61 -5.29
C VAL A 375 3.10 -24.27 -3.80
N VAL A 376 1.98 -23.99 -3.10
CA VAL A 376 2.02 -23.62 -1.68
C VAL A 376 2.52 -24.76 -0.81
N ALA A 377 2.26 -26.03 -1.15
CA ALA A 377 2.76 -27.19 -0.42
C ALA A 377 4.30 -27.22 -0.32
N ASN A 378 5.01 -26.62 -1.27
CA ASN A 378 6.48 -26.53 -1.28
C ASN A 378 7.03 -25.35 -0.45
N TRP A 379 6.21 -24.70 0.35
CA TRP A 379 6.60 -23.50 1.10
C TRP A 379 7.86 -23.67 1.96
N CYS A 380 8.10 -24.85 2.55
CA CYS A 380 9.28 -25.12 3.38
C CYS A 380 10.58 -24.99 2.59
N GLU A 381 10.62 -25.51 1.35
CA GLU A 381 11.79 -25.42 0.48
C GLU A 381 12.12 -23.96 0.14
N ILE A 382 11.10 -23.18 -0.21
CA ILE A 382 11.27 -21.75 -0.50
C ILE A 382 11.66 -20.98 0.76
N ALA A 383 11.06 -21.30 1.90
CA ALA A 383 11.32 -20.66 3.18
C ALA A 383 12.78 -20.83 3.64
N THR A 384 13.37 -22.01 3.45
CA THR A 384 14.77 -22.29 3.82
C THR A 384 15.79 -21.87 2.77
N SER A 385 15.34 -21.44 1.57
CA SER A 385 16.23 -20.97 0.52
C SER A 385 17.10 -19.79 0.99
N LYS A 386 18.26 -19.57 0.35
CA LYS A 386 19.13 -18.42 0.64
C LYS A 386 18.44 -17.06 0.46
N GLU A 387 17.35 -17.03 -0.32
CA GLU A 387 16.63 -15.81 -0.63
C GLU A 387 15.64 -15.38 0.46
N VAL A 388 15.18 -16.34 1.30
CA VAL A 388 14.27 -16.10 2.43
C VAL A 388 15.00 -16.33 3.74
N GLY A 389 15.61 -17.50 3.92
CA GLY A 389 16.49 -17.83 5.03
C GLY A 389 15.77 -18.03 6.36
N LEU A 390 14.56 -18.60 6.37
CA LEU A 390 13.92 -19.03 7.61
C LEU A 390 14.69 -20.22 8.22
N THR A 391 14.83 -20.18 9.53
CA THR A 391 15.42 -21.30 10.32
C THR A 391 14.38 -22.39 10.58
N ASP A 392 14.82 -23.59 10.97
CA ASP A 392 13.92 -24.69 11.33
C ASP A 392 12.93 -24.29 12.44
N ALA A 393 13.39 -23.53 13.43
CA ALA A 393 12.52 -23.02 14.49
C ALA A 393 11.44 -22.05 13.94
N GLU A 394 11.81 -21.18 13.00
CA GLU A 394 10.85 -20.26 12.36
C GLU A 394 9.87 -21.02 11.44
N LEU A 395 10.28 -22.12 10.78
CA LEU A 395 9.37 -22.98 10.02
C LEU A 395 8.24 -23.53 10.91
N HIS A 396 8.55 -24.02 12.10
CA HIS A 396 7.53 -24.49 13.04
C HIS A 396 6.52 -23.41 13.42
N VAL A 397 6.99 -22.17 13.57
CA VAL A 397 6.12 -21.02 13.86
C VAL A 397 5.17 -20.71 12.70
N PHE A 398 5.66 -20.82 11.45
CA PHE A 398 4.84 -20.50 10.26
C PHE A 398 3.95 -21.65 9.79
N ALA A 399 4.28 -22.91 10.13
CA ALA A 399 3.58 -24.11 9.65
C ALA A 399 2.05 -24.03 9.76
N PRO A 400 1.44 -23.54 10.86
CA PRO A 400 -0.04 -23.45 10.95
C PRO A 400 -0.69 -22.60 9.87
N ALA A 401 0.02 -21.61 9.31
CA ALA A 401 -0.53 -20.77 8.24
C ALA A 401 -0.69 -21.54 6.92
N PHE A 402 0.15 -22.54 6.68
CA PHE A 402 0.20 -23.34 5.45
C PHE A 402 -0.51 -24.69 5.58
N GLN A 403 -0.91 -25.09 6.80
CA GLN A 403 -1.70 -26.29 7.01
C GLN A 403 -3.14 -26.06 6.57
N GLN A 404 -3.58 -26.84 5.59
CA GLN A 404 -5.00 -26.91 5.28
C GLN A 404 -5.67 -27.71 6.41
N ARG A 405 -6.57 -27.09 7.15
CA ARG A 405 -7.52 -27.80 8.00
C ARG A 405 -8.63 -28.27 7.07
N GLU A 406 -8.88 -29.57 7.05
CA GLU A 406 -10.00 -30.21 6.39
C GLU A 406 -11.32 -29.60 6.85
#